data_27ea0ff5d3fb7b2bb55c28a429602936
#
_entry.id   27ea0ff5d3fb7b2bb55c28a429602936
#
_cell.length_a   1.000
_cell.length_b   1.000
_cell.length_c   1.000
_cell.angle_alpha   90.00
_cell.angle_beta   90.00
_cell.angle_gamma   90.00
#
_symmetry.space_group_name_H-M   'P 1'
#
loop_
_entity.id
_entity.type
_entity.pdbx_description
1 polymer ?
#
loop_
_entity_poly.entity_id
_entity_poly.type
_entity_poly.pdbx_seq_one_letter_code
_entity_poly.pdbx_strand_id
1 'polypeptide(L)'
;TKPTAVALPKDAPALTAQINKTITTVNKKHLMTQYKQEAKALMFQKQGFFQQYGSYFVKGTLYTVAIAIVGVFFGVILGTLLAFMKRGKNLLLKSIAIVYIEFIRGTPLLIQVFIAFFGAQMLGLGLSALVSSMIAVSLNSGAYVAEIIRSGIGSVKPGQLEAARSLGLSQASSMRYVVLPQAIKNILPALGNEFITVLKDSSVVSVIGVGELMFETGVVQGASFKPFSPLMFASLIYFVLTFGISRLLAVFEHRLAKSN
;
A
#
# COMPACT_ATOMS: atom_id res chain seq x y z
N THR A 1 36.99 22.61 -3.88
CA THR A 1 35.96 22.96 -4.86
C THR A 1 36.51 22.72 -6.24
N LYS A 2 35.86 21.89 -7.06
CA LYS A 2 36.27 21.69 -8.45
C LYS A 2 36.05 23.01 -9.21
N PRO A 3 36.96 23.47 -10.07
CA PRO A 3 36.76 24.64 -10.88
C PRO A 3 35.61 24.39 -11.85
N THR A 4 34.66 25.31 -11.88
CA THR A 4 33.52 25.26 -12.78
C THR A 4 33.75 26.29 -13.93
N ALA A 5 33.65 25.88 -15.17
CA ALA A 5 33.81 26.73 -16.32
C ALA A 5 32.47 26.85 -17.09
N VAL A 6 32.22 28.00 -17.68
CA VAL A 6 31.08 28.20 -18.57
C VAL A 6 31.57 28.03 -20.01
N ALA A 7 30.99 27.06 -20.72
CA ALA A 7 31.26 26.86 -22.15
C ALA A 7 30.45 27.87 -22.97
N LEU A 8 31.12 28.57 -23.91
CA LEU A 8 30.52 29.57 -24.77
C LEU A 8 30.82 29.27 -26.24
N PRO A 9 29.97 29.69 -27.20
CA PRO A 9 30.28 29.60 -28.60
C PRO A 9 31.56 30.39 -28.93
N LYS A 10 32.40 29.82 -29.80
CA LYS A 10 33.69 30.46 -30.18
C LYS A 10 33.53 31.84 -30.85
N ASP A 11 32.38 32.09 -31.45
CA ASP A 11 32.11 33.26 -32.29
C ASP A 11 31.37 34.37 -31.52
N ALA A 12 31.36 34.34 -30.17
CA ALA A 12 30.65 35.31 -29.34
C ALA A 12 31.59 36.09 -28.39
N PRO A 13 32.55 36.88 -28.88
CA PRO A 13 33.51 37.58 -28.04
C PRO A 13 32.86 38.62 -27.10
N ALA A 14 31.79 39.30 -27.56
CA ALA A 14 31.05 40.26 -26.74
C ALA A 14 30.35 39.58 -25.54
N LEU A 15 29.73 38.42 -25.77
CA LEU A 15 29.11 37.62 -24.70
C LEU A 15 30.15 37.12 -23.71
N THR A 16 31.29 36.66 -24.21
CA THR A 16 32.42 36.21 -23.36
C THR A 16 32.95 37.34 -22.49
N ALA A 17 33.12 38.55 -23.01
CA ALA A 17 33.54 39.71 -22.25
C ALA A 17 32.51 40.08 -21.14
N GLN A 18 31.23 40.04 -21.47
CA GLN A 18 30.16 40.36 -20.53
C GLN A 18 30.06 39.36 -19.40
N ILE A 19 30.17 38.03 -19.69
CA ILE A 19 30.18 36.97 -18.70
C ILE A 19 31.42 37.07 -17.80
N ASN A 20 32.60 37.30 -18.36
CA ASN A 20 33.82 37.47 -17.57
C ASN A 20 33.75 38.70 -16.63
N LYS A 21 33.16 39.81 -17.11
CA LYS A 21 32.90 40.99 -16.27
C LYS A 21 31.96 40.67 -15.13
N THR A 22 30.90 39.90 -15.39
CA THR A 22 29.95 39.45 -14.35
C THR A 22 30.61 38.54 -13.36
N ILE A 23 31.37 37.54 -13.80
CA ILE A 23 32.15 36.64 -12.93
C ILE A 23 33.12 37.40 -12.03
N THR A 24 33.85 38.36 -12.61
CA THR A 24 34.77 39.20 -11.86
C THR A 24 34.04 40.04 -10.81
N THR A 25 32.86 40.58 -11.14
CA THR A 25 32.04 41.35 -10.17
C THR A 25 31.52 40.50 -9.07
N VAL A 26 31.03 39.29 -9.38
CA VAL A 26 30.55 38.29 -8.39
C VAL A 26 31.68 37.90 -7.42
N ASN A 27 32.86 37.66 -7.96
CA ASN A 27 34.03 37.29 -7.13
C ASN A 27 34.53 38.45 -6.27
N LYS A 28 34.67 39.67 -6.84
CA LYS A 28 35.10 40.85 -6.07
C LYS A 28 34.15 41.24 -4.95
N LYS A 29 32.85 41.11 -5.16
CA LYS A 29 31.82 41.44 -4.16
C LYS A 29 31.48 40.30 -3.25
N HIS A 30 32.16 39.15 -3.32
CA HIS A 30 31.87 37.93 -2.57
C HIS A 30 30.39 37.49 -2.64
N LEU A 31 29.68 37.83 -3.72
CA LEU A 31 28.26 37.57 -3.88
C LEU A 31 27.93 36.09 -3.80
N MET A 32 28.83 35.20 -4.24
CA MET A 32 28.65 33.77 -4.14
C MET A 32 28.57 33.29 -2.68
N THR A 33 29.36 33.90 -1.79
CA THR A 33 29.31 33.60 -0.35
C THR A 33 28.01 34.12 0.27
N GLN A 34 27.60 35.32 -0.12
CA GLN A 34 26.35 35.91 0.33
C GLN A 34 25.14 35.08 -0.14
N TYR A 35 25.06 34.73 -1.43
CA TYR A 35 24.00 33.88 -1.97
C TYR A 35 23.97 32.48 -1.34
N LYS A 36 25.14 31.90 -1.04
CA LYS A 36 25.22 30.65 -0.28
C LYS A 36 24.67 30.77 1.14
N GLN A 37 24.92 31.91 1.80
CA GLN A 37 24.38 32.18 3.14
C GLN A 37 22.88 32.43 3.09
N GLU A 38 22.40 33.21 2.11
CA GLU A 38 20.97 33.45 1.92
C GLU A 38 20.23 32.16 1.54
N ALA A 39 20.77 31.36 0.63
CA ALA A 39 20.22 30.05 0.28
C ALA A 39 20.20 29.11 1.48
N LYS A 40 21.29 29.09 2.29
CA LYS A 40 21.29 28.35 3.55
C LYS A 40 20.23 28.89 4.53
N ALA A 41 20.09 30.20 4.67
CA ALA A 41 19.07 30.81 5.56
C ALA A 41 17.66 30.45 5.12
N LEU A 42 17.38 30.44 3.81
CA LEU A 42 16.10 30.00 3.25
C LEU A 42 15.88 28.48 3.39
N MET A 43 16.91 27.68 3.17
CA MET A 43 16.86 26.21 3.34
C MET A 43 16.77 25.80 4.81
N PHE A 44 17.31 26.61 5.71
CA PHE A 44 17.30 26.39 7.17
C PHE A 44 16.43 27.38 7.92
N GLN A 45 15.42 28.00 7.24
CA GLN A 45 14.35 28.66 8.01
C GLN A 45 13.84 27.66 9.04
N LYS A 46 13.93 28.06 10.31
CA LYS A 46 13.73 27.23 11.51
C LYS A 46 12.28 26.75 11.73
N GLN A 47 11.56 26.39 10.67
CA GLN A 47 10.36 25.58 10.86
C GLN A 47 10.84 24.15 11.15
N GLY A 48 10.40 23.60 12.28
CA GLY A 48 10.70 22.20 12.60
C GLY A 48 10.26 21.30 11.43
N PHE A 49 11.00 20.23 11.18
CA PHE A 49 10.74 19.31 10.06
C PHE A 49 9.26 18.91 9.96
N PHE A 50 8.61 18.65 11.08
CA PHE A 50 7.19 18.32 11.14
C PHE A 50 6.26 19.50 10.81
N GLN A 51 6.66 20.70 11.15
CA GLN A 51 5.86 21.89 10.84
C GLN A 51 5.83 22.14 9.33
N GLN A 52 6.93 21.84 8.66
CA GLN A 52 7.07 22.01 7.20
C GLN A 52 6.48 20.84 6.41
N TYR A 53 6.67 19.59 6.86
CA TYR A 53 6.36 18.39 6.08
C TYR A 53 5.30 17.48 6.72
N GLY A 54 4.81 17.79 7.91
CA GLY A 54 3.85 16.94 8.63
C GLY A 54 2.58 16.67 7.85
N SER A 55 2.08 17.67 7.12
CA SER A 55 0.86 17.54 6.30
C SER A 55 0.97 16.49 5.21
N TYR A 56 2.15 16.31 4.60
CA TYR A 56 2.41 15.28 3.60
C TYR A 56 2.25 13.88 4.21
N PHE A 57 2.85 13.65 5.39
CA PHE A 57 2.74 12.38 6.08
C PHE A 57 1.30 12.08 6.52
N VAL A 58 0.57 13.07 7.03
CA VAL A 58 -0.85 12.89 7.41
C VAL A 58 -1.68 12.54 6.18
N LYS A 59 -1.56 13.31 5.10
CA LYS A 59 -2.27 13.06 3.85
C LYS A 59 -1.95 11.68 3.29
N GLY A 60 -0.65 11.34 3.18
CA GLY A 60 -0.21 10.03 2.70
C GLY A 60 -0.76 8.89 3.56
N THR A 61 -0.76 9.04 4.89
CA THR A 61 -1.33 8.06 5.82
C THR A 61 -2.82 7.84 5.57
N LEU A 62 -3.59 8.92 5.38
CA LEU A 62 -5.03 8.82 5.09
C LEU A 62 -5.29 8.05 3.79
N TYR A 63 -4.52 8.31 2.73
CA TYR A 63 -4.64 7.56 1.48
C TYR A 63 -4.26 6.08 1.65
N THR A 64 -3.17 5.78 2.36
CA THR A 64 -2.76 4.40 2.70
C THR A 64 -3.89 3.64 3.39
N VAL A 65 -4.47 4.25 4.45
CA VAL A 65 -5.57 3.63 5.20
C VAL A 65 -6.82 3.48 4.34
N ALA A 66 -7.18 4.50 3.54
CA ALA A 66 -8.34 4.44 2.64
C ALA A 66 -8.21 3.31 1.61
N ILE A 67 -7.03 3.16 0.98
CA ILE A 67 -6.75 2.08 0.02
C ILE A 67 -6.87 0.71 0.71
N ALA A 68 -6.33 0.56 1.93
CA ALA A 68 -6.42 -0.68 2.67
C ALA A 68 -7.86 -1.03 3.05
N ILE A 69 -8.65 -0.07 3.52
CA ILE A 69 -10.08 -0.28 3.86
C ILE A 69 -10.86 -0.72 2.62
N VAL A 70 -10.76 0.03 1.51
CA VAL A 70 -11.48 -0.28 0.27
C VAL A 70 -11.00 -1.61 -0.30
N GLY A 71 -9.69 -1.83 -0.34
CA GLY A 71 -9.06 -3.05 -0.85
C GLY A 71 -9.55 -4.30 -0.12
N VAL A 72 -9.51 -4.28 1.21
CA VAL A 72 -9.97 -5.43 2.02
C VAL A 72 -11.48 -5.58 2.00
N PHE A 73 -12.25 -4.48 2.02
CA PHE A 73 -13.71 -4.54 1.96
C PHE A 73 -14.18 -5.28 0.70
N PHE A 74 -13.74 -4.83 -0.47
CA PHE A 74 -14.09 -5.51 -1.73
C PHE A 74 -13.38 -6.86 -1.87
N GLY A 75 -12.18 -6.99 -1.31
CA GLY A 75 -11.46 -8.26 -1.20
C GLY A 75 -12.25 -9.31 -0.42
N VAL A 76 -12.90 -8.96 0.69
CA VAL A 76 -13.75 -9.88 1.46
C VAL A 76 -14.96 -10.33 0.66
N ILE A 77 -15.61 -9.42 -0.06
CA ILE A 77 -16.75 -9.76 -0.92
C ILE A 77 -16.32 -10.74 -2.02
N LEU A 78 -15.28 -10.38 -2.78
CA LEU A 78 -14.75 -11.20 -3.86
C LEU A 78 -14.21 -12.55 -3.36
N GLY A 79 -13.42 -12.53 -2.28
CA GLY A 79 -12.84 -13.73 -1.70
C GLY A 79 -13.87 -14.70 -1.16
N THR A 80 -14.96 -14.18 -0.58
CA THR A 80 -16.11 -15.01 -0.15
C THR A 80 -16.75 -15.67 -1.36
N LEU A 81 -17.01 -14.93 -2.43
CA LEU A 81 -17.56 -15.47 -3.68
C LEU A 81 -16.66 -16.58 -4.25
N LEU A 82 -15.36 -16.32 -4.36
CA LEU A 82 -14.37 -17.28 -4.86
C LEU A 82 -14.29 -18.54 -3.98
N ALA A 83 -14.36 -18.39 -2.67
CA ALA A 83 -14.38 -19.52 -1.73
C ALA A 83 -15.62 -20.42 -1.95
N PHE A 84 -16.78 -19.82 -2.18
CA PHE A 84 -18.00 -20.58 -2.51
C PHE A 84 -17.91 -21.24 -3.90
N MET A 85 -17.39 -20.54 -4.91
CA MET A 85 -17.16 -21.14 -6.24
C MET A 85 -16.23 -22.33 -6.17
N LYS A 86 -15.12 -22.23 -5.42
CA LYS A 86 -14.13 -23.31 -5.24
C LYS A 86 -14.71 -24.53 -4.52
N ARG A 87 -15.69 -24.36 -3.64
CA ARG A 87 -16.40 -25.45 -2.91
C ARG A 87 -17.61 -25.99 -3.64
N GLY A 88 -18.11 -25.27 -4.66
CA GLY A 88 -19.31 -25.65 -5.41
C GLY A 88 -19.11 -26.95 -6.21
N LYS A 89 -20.22 -27.56 -6.62
CA LYS A 89 -20.25 -28.76 -7.45
C LYS A 89 -19.98 -28.47 -8.94
N ASN A 90 -20.17 -27.23 -9.37
CA ASN A 90 -19.95 -26.83 -10.76
C ASN A 90 -18.44 -26.77 -11.05
N LEU A 91 -17.95 -27.68 -11.89
CA LEU A 91 -16.52 -27.79 -12.24
C LEU A 91 -16.00 -26.55 -12.95
N LEU A 92 -16.81 -25.88 -13.78
CA LEU A 92 -16.41 -24.67 -14.51
C LEU A 92 -16.13 -23.53 -13.53
N LEU A 93 -17.09 -23.23 -12.63
CA LEU A 93 -16.93 -22.19 -11.62
C LEU A 93 -15.75 -22.49 -10.66
N LYS A 94 -15.60 -23.74 -10.28
CA LYS A 94 -14.48 -24.20 -9.45
C LYS A 94 -13.14 -23.96 -10.14
N SER A 95 -13.03 -24.33 -11.42
CA SER A 95 -11.79 -24.13 -12.20
C SER A 95 -11.46 -22.65 -12.36
N ILE A 96 -12.44 -21.81 -12.67
CA ILE A 96 -12.25 -20.34 -12.76
C ILE A 96 -11.72 -19.79 -11.44
N ALA A 97 -12.33 -20.16 -10.30
CA ALA A 97 -11.88 -19.71 -9.00
C ALA A 97 -10.45 -20.16 -8.68
N ILE A 98 -10.10 -21.41 -8.98
CA ILE A 98 -8.75 -21.95 -8.76
C ILE A 98 -7.74 -21.18 -9.60
N VAL A 99 -7.96 -21.06 -10.91
CA VAL A 99 -7.04 -20.37 -11.82
C VAL A 99 -6.85 -18.92 -11.39
N TYR A 100 -7.93 -18.22 -11.04
CA TYR A 100 -7.85 -16.84 -10.53
C TYR A 100 -6.99 -16.74 -9.27
N ILE A 101 -7.29 -17.57 -8.26
CA ILE A 101 -6.60 -17.53 -6.96
C ILE A 101 -5.11 -17.82 -7.16
N GLU A 102 -4.76 -18.88 -7.92
CA GLU A 102 -3.37 -19.25 -8.14
C GLU A 102 -2.62 -18.21 -8.97
N PHE A 103 -3.26 -17.63 -10.00
CA PHE A 103 -2.66 -16.58 -10.83
C PHE A 103 -2.36 -15.31 -10.00
N ILE A 104 -3.35 -14.82 -9.24
CA ILE A 104 -3.19 -13.60 -8.45
C ILE A 104 -2.16 -13.79 -7.33
N ARG A 105 -2.16 -14.94 -6.64
CA ARG A 105 -1.18 -15.24 -5.60
C ARG A 105 0.19 -15.62 -6.14
N GLY A 106 0.27 -16.07 -7.39
CA GLY A 106 1.52 -16.39 -8.07
C GLY A 106 2.21 -15.22 -8.77
N THR A 107 1.58 -14.03 -8.80
CA THR A 107 2.12 -12.84 -9.45
C THR A 107 2.35 -11.69 -8.46
N PRO A 108 3.41 -10.87 -8.62
CA PRO A 108 3.64 -9.72 -7.75
C PRO A 108 2.51 -8.68 -7.83
N LEU A 109 2.11 -8.12 -6.68
CA LEU A 109 1.12 -7.03 -6.61
C LEU A 109 1.51 -5.84 -7.50
N LEU A 110 2.80 -5.51 -7.58
CA LEU A 110 3.32 -4.44 -8.45
C LEU A 110 2.90 -4.62 -9.91
N ILE A 111 3.01 -5.83 -10.44
CA ILE A 111 2.60 -6.15 -11.82
C ILE A 111 1.07 -6.00 -11.96
N GLN A 112 0.31 -6.46 -10.98
CA GLN A 112 -1.16 -6.34 -10.99
C GLN A 112 -1.61 -4.87 -10.99
N VAL A 113 -0.93 -4.02 -10.21
CA VAL A 113 -1.17 -2.56 -10.20
C VAL A 113 -0.88 -1.94 -11.57
N PHE A 114 0.22 -2.30 -12.21
CA PHE A 114 0.54 -1.83 -13.56
C PHE A 114 -0.49 -2.30 -14.60
N ILE A 115 -0.89 -3.57 -14.55
CA ILE A 115 -1.92 -4.11 -15.46
C ILE A 115 -3.25 -3.37 -15.26
N ALA A 116 -3.68 -3.14 -14.01
CA ALA A 116 -4.92 -2.44 -13.73
C ALA A 116 -4.89 -0.99 -14.22
N PHE A 117 -3.77 -0.27 -14.02
CA PHE A 117 -3.63 1.12 -14.41
C PHE A 117 -3.44 1.29 -15.92
N PHE A 118 -2.41 0.68 -16.49
CA PHE A 118 -2.11 0.82 -17.92
C PHE A 118 -3.12 0.09 -18.80
N GLY A 119 -3.64 -1.06 -18.35
CA GLY A 119 -4.70 -1.77 -19.05
C GLY A 119 -5.99 -0.96 -19.11
N ALA A 120 -6.39 -0.27 -18.05
CA ALA A 120 -7.53 0.63 -18.06
C ALA A 120 -7.34 1.79 -19.05
N GLN A 121 -6.14 2.38 -19.11
CA GLN A 121 -5.82 3.43 -20.09
C GLN A 121 -5.88 2.92 -21.52
N MET A 122 -5.32 1.73 -21.78
CA MET A 122 -5.32 1.09 -23.10
C MET A 122 -6.75 0.79 -23.60
N LEU A 123 -7.66 0.45 -22.68
CA LEU A 123 -9.09 0.22 -22.97
C LEU A 123 -9.92 1.51 -23.04
N GLY A 124 -9.31 2.69 -22.90
CA GLY A 124 -10.00 3.99 -22.94
C GLY A 124 -10.89 4.27 -21.73
N LEU A 125 -10.75 3.52 -20.62
CA LEU A 125 -11.62 3.68 -19.44
C LEU A 125 -11.31 4.95 -18.62
N GLY A 126 -10.16 5.60 -18.82
CA GLY A 126 -9.79 6.85 -18.16
C GLY A 126 -9.75 6.79 -16.63
N LEU A 127 -9.51 5.63 -16.04
CA LEU A 127 -9.48 5.46 -14.59
C LEU A 127 -8.29 6.20 -13.98
N SER A 128 -8.52 6.90 -12.87
CA SER A 128 -7.43 7.52 -12.11
C SER A 128 -6.50 6.47 -11.50
N ALA A 129 -5.23 6.86 -11.21
CA ALA A 129 -4.28 5.99 -10.54
C ALA A 129 -4.83 5.45 -9.21
N LEU A 130 -5.53 6.29 -8.44
CA LEU A 130 -6.14 5.88 -7.17
C LEU A 130 -7.21 4.78 -7.37
N VAL A 131 -8.12 4.96 -8.33
CA VAL A 131 -9.18 3.97 -8.60
C VAL A 131 -8.57 2.67 -9.11
N SER A 132 -7.63 2.72 -10.05
CA SER A 132 -6.91 1.54 -10.55
C SER A 132 -6.19 0.79 -9.43
N SER A 133 -5.58 1.52 -8.48
CA SER A 133 -4.94 0.95 -7.30
C SER A 133 -5.93 0.23 -6.39
N MET A 134 -7.07 0.87 -6.09
CA MET A 134 -8.12 0.27 -5.27
C MET A 134 -8.65 -1.02 -5.91
N ILE A 135 -8.83 -1.04 -7.24
CA ILE A 135 -9.23 -2.25 -7.98
C ILE A 135 -8.15 -3.33 -7.86
N ALA A 136 -6.89 -3.01 -8.15
CA ALA A 136 -5.79 -3.98 -8.10
C ALA A 136 -5.63 -4.59 -6.71
N VAL A 137 -5.64 -3.76 -5.66
CA VAL A 137 -5.53 -4.19 -4.26
C VAL A 137 -6.74 -5.04 -3.84
N SER A 138 -7.96 -4.67 -4.28
CA SER A 138 -9.18 -5.46 -4.01
C SER A 138 -9.14 -6.83 -4.67
N LEU A 139 -8.71 -6.90 -5.92
CA LEU A 139 -8.54 -8.16 -6.65
C LEU A 139 -7.48 -9.03 -5.98
N ASN A 140 -6.35 -8.45 -5.60
CA ASN A 140 -5.27 -9.15 -4.89
C ASN A 140 -5.78 -9.71 -3.56
N SER A 141 -6.32 -8.85 -2.69
CA SER A 141 -6.84 -9.25 -1.37
C SER A 141 -7.94 -10.31 -1.50
N GLY A 142 -8.79 -10.24 -2.53
CA GLY A 142 -9.83 -11.24 -2.79
C GLY A 142 -9.30 -12.67 -2.93
N ALA A 143 -8.15 -12.85 -3.57
CA ALA A 143 -7.51 -14.16 -3.70
C ALA A 143 -6.97 -14.68 -2.35
N TYR A 144 -6.37 -13.81 -1.53
CA TYR A 144 -5.89 -14.18 -0.20
C TYR A 144 -7.04 -14.45 0.76
N VAL A 145 -8.09 -13.64 0.74
CA VAL A 145 -9.31 -13.85 1.55
C VAL A 145 -10.00 -15.17 1.20
N ALA A 146 -10.05 -15.55 -0.08
CA ALA A 146 -10.60 -16.85 -0.48
C ALA A 146 -9.85 -18.01 0.19
N GLU A 147 -8.53 -17.94 0.27
CA GLU A 147 -7.72 -18.95 0.96
C GLU A 147 -7.82 -18.87 2.49
N ILE A 148 -7.96 -17.68 3.07
CA ILE A 148 -8.25 -17.50 4.50
C ILE A 148 -9.56 -18.19 4.86
N ILE A 149 -10.63 -17.97 4.09
CA ILE A 149 -11.93 -18.61 4.31
C ILE A 149 -11.82 -20.15 4.16
N ARG A 150 -11.13 -20.62 3.10
CA ARG A 150 -10.91 -22.06 2.89
C ARG A 150 -10.17 -22.70 4.06
N SER A 151 -9.08 -22.08 4.50
CA SER A 151 -8.26 -22.55 5.62
C SER A 151 -9.04 -22.52 6.93
N GLY A 152 -9.77 -21.44 7.20
CA GLY A 152 -10.59 -21.30 8.41
C GLY A 152 -11.70 -22.34 8.51
N ILE A 153 -12.38 -22.67 7.39
CA ILE A 153 -13.34 -23.76 7.36
C ILE A 153 -12.63 -25.11 7.54
N GLY A 154 -11.46 -25.30 6.93
CA GLY A 154 -10.68 -26.52 7.02
C GLY A 154 -10.02 -26.76 8.37
N SER A 155 -9.92 -25.72 9.23
CA SER A 155 -9.35 -25.85 10.59
C SER A 155 -10.33 -26.46 11.60
N VAL A 156 -11.62 -26.54 11.27
CA VAL A 156 -12.62 -27.21 12.14
C VAL A 156 -12.41 -28.72 12.07
N LYS A 157 -12.28 -29.36 13.24
CA LYS A 157 -12.02 -30.81 13.34
C LYS A 157 -13.10 -31.60 12.59
N PRO A 158 -12.73 -32.57 11.72
CA PRO A 158 -13.70 -33.37 10.95
C PRO A 158 -14.77 -34.01 11.79
N GLY A 159 -14.41 -34.48 12.99
CA GLY A 159 -15.36 -35.11 13.96
C GLY A 159 -16.51 -34.19 14.38
N GLN A 160 -16.37 -32.86 14.28
CA GLN A 160 -17.49 -31.93 14.56
C GLN A 160 -18.58 -32.06 13.50
N LEU A 161 -18.19 -32.18 12.24
CA LEU A 161 -19.11 -32.38 11.12
C LEU A 161 -19.76 -33.79 11.22
N GLU A 162 -18.95 -34.82 11.53
CA GLU A 162 -19.40 -36.20 11.67
C GLU A 162 -20.40 -36.35 12.82
N ALA A 163 -20.10 -35.79 14.00
CA ALA A 163 -20.99 -35.79 15.13
C ALA A 163 -22.33 -35.10 14.84
N ALA A 164 -22.28 -33.92 14.18
CA ALA A 164 -23.49 -33.22 13.78
C ALA A 164 -24.35 -34.05 12.81
N ARG A 165 -23.71 -34.76 11.90
CA ARG A 165 -24.40 -35.67 10.95
C ARG A 165 -24.99 -36.88 11.64
N SER A 166 -24.28 -37.45 12.60
CA SER A 166 -24.77 -38.58 13.40
C SER A 166 -25.98 -38.21 14.26
N LEU A 167 -26.12 -36.97 14.69
CA LEU A 167 -27.29 -36.40 15.35
C LEU A 167 -28.45 -36.07 14.39
N GLY A 168 -28.37 -36.44 13.10
CA GLY A 168 -29.44 -36.27 12.14
C GLY A 168 -29.46 -34.90 11.44
N LEU A 169 -28.50 -34.02 11.69
CA LEU A 169 -28.41 -32.72 10.97
C LEU A 169 -28.11 -32.93 9.49
N SER A 170 -28.76 -32.16 8.63
CA SER A 170 -28.43 -32.14 7.21
C SER A 170 -27.02 -31.56 7.00
N GLN A 171 -26.41 -31.81 5.85
CA GLN A 171 -25.11 -31.23 5.49
C GLN A 171 -25.11 -29.68 5.61
N ALA A 172 -26.17 -29.03 5.14
CA ALA A 172 -26.33 -27.59 5.19
C ALA A 172 -26.50 -27.09 6.64
N SER A 173 -27.30 -27.80 7.46
CA SER A 173 -27.50 -27.46 8.87
C SER A 173 -26.22 -27.66 9.70
N SER A 174 -25.49 -28.76 9.47
CA SER A 174 -24.21 -29.02 10.10
C SER A 174 -23.18 -27.94 9.76
N MET A 175 -23.13 -27.51 8.49
CA MET A 175 -22.26 -26.41 8.06
C MET A 175 -22.65 -25.10 8.74
N ARG A 176 -23.93 -24.74 8.74
CA ARG A 176 -24.42 -23.45 9.25
C ARG A 176 -24.31 -23.33 10.77
N TYR A 177 -24.68 -24.38 11.51
CA TYR A 177 -24.83 -24.30 12.97
C TYR A 177 -23.62 -24.85 13.75
N VAL A 178 -22.77 -25.66 13.11
CA VAL A 178 -21.63 -26.28 13.81
C VAL A 178 -20.28 -25.80 13.22
N VAL A 179 -20.10 -25.91 11.90
CA VAL A 179 -18.81 -25.64 11.28
C VAL A 179 -18.55 -24.14 11.12
N LEU A 180 -19.49 -23.38 10.53
CA LEU A 180 -19.29 -21.95 10.25
C LEU A 180 -19.06 -21.11 11.50
N PRO A 181 -19.78 -21.28 12.63
CA PRO A 181 -19.49 -20.51 13.85
C PRO A 181 -18.08 -20.72 14.38
N GLN A 182 -17.57 -21.94 14.30
CA GLN A 182 -16.21 -22.27 14.69
C GLN A 182 -15.19 -21.72 13.68
N ALA A 183 -15.47 -21.88 12.38
CA ALA A 183 -14.60 -21.37 11.32
C ALA A 183 -14.43 -19.85 11.38
N ILE A 184 -15.52 -19.10 11.64
CA ILE A 184 -15.49 -17.63 11.74
C ILE A 184 -14.50 -17.15 12.81
N LYS A 185 -14.40 -17.87 13.95
CA LYS A 185 -13.45 -17.55 15.01
C LYS A 185 -11.99 -17.60 14.53
N ASN A 186 -11.68 -18.46 13.55
CA ASN A 186 -10.35 -18.57 12.96
C ASN A 186 -10.17 -17.64 11.75
N ILE A 187 -11.26 -17.37 11.01
CA ILE A 187 -11.25 -16.48 9.84
C ILE A 187 -11.04 -15.02 10.24
N LEU A 188 -11.74 -14.53 11.27
CA LEU A 188 -11.70 -13.12 11.66
C LEU A 188 -10.30 -12.62 12.04
N PRO A 189 -9.50 -13.33 12.87
CA PRO A 189 -8.11 -12.94 13.12
C PRO A 189 -7.26 -12.91 11.86
N ALA A 190 -7.42 -13.90 10.99
CA ALA A 190 -6.68 -13.97 9.73
C ALA A 190 -7.04 -12.82 8.77
N LEU A 191 -8.32 -12.40 8.72
CA LEU A 191 -8.74 -11.20 7.97
C LEU A 191 -8.14 -9.91 8.56
N GLY A 192 -8.02 -9.82 9.88
CA GLY A 192 -7.33 -8.71 10.52
C GLY A 192 -5.86 -8.64 10.15
N ASN A 193 -5.18 -9.77 10.09
CA ASN A 193 -3.79 -9.85 9.62
C ASN A 193 -3.67 -9.53 8.12
N GLU A 194 -4.63 -9.94 7.31
CA GLU A 194 -4.71 -9.54 5.89
C GLU A 194 -4.81 -8.02 5.75
N PHE A 195 -5.65 -7.36 6.57
CA PHE A 195 -5.75 -5.90 6.55
C PHE A 195 -4.41 -5.22 6.86
N ILE A 196 -3.65 -5.71 7.83
CA ILE A 196 -2.30 -5.20 8.15
C ILE A 196 -1.35 -5.43 6.98
N THR A 197 -1.44 -6.56 6.29
CA THR A 197 -0.64 -6.86 5.10
C THR A 197 -0.96 -5.89 3.98
N VAL A 198 -2.24 -5.75 3.62
CA VAL A 198 -2.71 -4.83 2.58
C VAL A 198 -2.31 -3.38 2.87
N LEU A 199 -2.36 -2.94 4.15
CA LEU A 199 -1.94 -1.61 4.55
C LEU A 199 -0.46 -1.34 4.21
N LYS A 200 0.42 -2.32 4.40
CA LYS A 200 1.84 -2.19 4.03
C LYS A 200 2.06 -2.32 2.53
N ASP A 201 1.40 -3.29 1.92
CA ASP A 201 1.55 -3.60 0.50
C ASP A 201 0.97 -2.50 -0.40
N SER A 202 0.04 -1.67 0.12
CA SER A 202 -0.44 -0.48 -0.57
C SER A 202 0.66 0.53 -0.92
N SER A 203 1.83 0.48 -0.25
CA SER A 203 3.00 1.29 -0.61
C SER A 203 3.46 1.10 -2.06
N VAL A 204 3.17 -0.05 -2.66
CA VAL A 204 3.50 -0.37 -4.05
C VAL A 204 2.79 0.57 -5.04
N VAL A 205 1.62 1.13 -4.70
CA VAL A 205 0.87 1.99 -5.61
C VAL A 205 1.49 3.39 -5.81
N SER A 206 2.52 3.73 -5.00
CA SER A 206 3.33 4.94 -5.17
C SER A 206 3.96 5.03 -6.57
N VAL A 207 4.29 3.89 -7.17
CA VAL A 207 4.95 3.81 -8.48
C VAL A 207 4.10 4.33 -9.65
N ILE A 208 2.79 4.36 -9.50
CA ILE A 208 1.85 4.94 -10.48
C ILE A 208 1.34 6.34 -10.08
N GLY A 209 2.01 6.98 -9.11
CA GLY A 209 1.75 8.36 -8.70
C GLY A 209 0.60 8.54 -7.71
N VAL A 210 0.18 7.50 -6.99
CA VAL A 210 -0.83 7.61 -5.93
C VAL A 210 -0.20 8.23 -4.68
N GLY A 211 -0.74 9.34 -4.21
CA GLY A 211 -0.23 10.14 -3.08
C GLY A 211 -0.45 9.47 -1.71
N GLU A 212 -0.10 8.20 -1.58
CA GLU A 212 -0.09 7.47 -0.31
C GLU A 212 1.23 7.74 0.46
N LEU A 213 1.41 7.14 1.63
CA LEU A 213 2.49 7.47 2.56
C LEU A 213 3.90 7.35 1.95
N MET A 214 4.16 6.31 1.14
CA MET A 214 5.48 6.12 0.52
C MET A 214 5.72 7.14 -0.60
N PHE A 215 4.71 7.49 -1.39
CA PHE A 215 4.77 8.53 -2.40
C PHE A 215 5.08 9.90 -1.78
N GLU A 216 4.30 10.30 -0.76
CA GLU A 216 4.49 11.57 -0.06
C GLU A 216 5.85 11.61 0.66
N THR A 217 6.34 10.46 1.14
CA THR A 217 7.71 10.33 1.65
C THR A 217 8.75 10.67 0.58
N GLY A 218 8.58 10.18 -0.64
CA GLY A 218 9.43 10.51 -1.79
C GLY A 218 9.40 11.99 -2.14
N VAL A 219 8.23 12.63 -2.10
CA VAL A 219 8.08 14.09 -2.27
C VAL A 219 8.87 14.85 -1.22
N VAL A 220 8.76 14.46 0.06
CA VAL A 220 9.51 15.08 1.16
C VAL A 220 11.01 14.85 1.03
N GLN A 221 11.46 13.67 0.57
CA GLN A 221 12.88 13.41 0.29
C GLN A 221 13.42 14.39 -0.76
N GLY A 222 12.70 14.58 -1.86
CA GLY A 222 13.08 15.52 -2.91
C GLY A 222 13.10 16.98 -2.43
N ALA A 223 12.05 17.40 -1.72
CA ALA A 223 11.90 18.78 -1.23
C ALA A 223 12.91 19.13 -0.12
N SER A 224 13.22 18.18 0.78
CA SER A 224 14.14 18.41 1.91
C SER A 224 15.60 18.11 1.60
N PHE A 225 15.91 17.49 0.46
CA PHE A 225 17.23 16.93 0.14
C PHE A 225 17.79 15.99 1.22
N LYS A 226 16.92 15.36 2.00
CA LYS A 226 17.26 14.40 3.05
C LYS A 226 16.75 13.02 2.67
N PRO A 227 17.58 12.12 2.14
CA PRO A 227 17.10 10.83 1.64
C PRO A 227 16.67 9.87 2.77
N PHE A 228 17.26 9.96 3.95
CA PHE A 228 17.07 9.00 5.03
C PHE A 228 15.96 9.39 6.03
N SER A 229 15.97 10.66 6.49
CA SER A 229 15.05 11.09 7.56
C SER A 229 13.56 10.87 7.23
N PRO A 230 13.03 11.21 6.02
CA PRO A 230 11.65 10.95 5.69
C PRO A 230 11.27 9.46 5.71
N LEU A 231 12.19 8.57 5.31
CA LEU A 231 11.99 7.13 5.37
C LEU A 231 11.85 6.63 6.81
N MET A 232 12.67 7.16 7.72
CA MET A 232 12.56 6.82 9.15
C MET A 232 11.20 7.25 9.72
N PHE A 233 10.68 8.43 9.34
CA PHE A 233 9.35 8.87 9.76
C PHE A 233 8.25 8.02 9.16
N ALA A 234 8.31 7.70 7.88
CA ALA A 234 7.35 6.81 7.24
C ALA A 234 7.37 5.42 7.91
N SER A 235 8.55 4.87 8.17
CA SER A 235 8.72 3.59 8.87
C SER A 235 8.08 3.61 10.26
N LEU A 236 8.27 4.69 11.02
CA LEU A 236 7.65 4.86 12.32
C LEU A 236 6.12 4.95 12.22
N ILE A 237 5.59 5.67 11.22
CA ILE A 237 4.14 5.76 10.98
C ILE A 237 3.56 4.38 10.64
N TYR A 238 4.17 3.64 9.71
CA TYR A 238 3.74 2.27 9.40
C TYR A 238 3.79 1.38 10.64
N PHE A 239 4.86 1.48 11.43
CA PHE A 239 4.98 0.71 12.67
C PHE A 239 3.86 1.05 13.67
N VAL A 240 3.58 2.32 13.91
CA VAL A 240 2.52 2.75 14.85
C VAL A 240 1.15 2.26 14.36
N LEU A 241 0.86 2.40 13.08
CA LEU A 241 -0.40 1.92 12.49
C LEU A 241 -0.54 0.41 12.63
N THR A 242 0.44 -0.35 12.17
CA THR A 242 0.39 -1.82 12.18
C THR A 242 0.41 -2.38 13.60
N PHE A 243 1.23 -1.82 14.48
CA PHE A 243 1.27 -2.20 15.89
C PHE A 243 -0.06 -1.90 16.61
N GLY A 244 -0.63 -0.71 16.39
CA GLY A 244 -1.93 -0.34 16.97
C GLY A 244 -3.04 -1.29 16.54
N ILE A 245 -3.14 -1.56 15.23
CA ILE A 245 -4.12 -2.51 14.68
C ILE A 245 -3.89 -3.92 15.22
N SER A 246 -2.63 -4.39 15.28
CA SER A 246 -2.29 -5.71 15.83
C SER A 246 -2.71 -5.84 17.30
N ARG A 247 -2.55 -4.79 18.12
CA ARG A 247 -3.00 -4.80 19.51
C ARG A 247 -4.51 -4.83 19.63
N LEU A 248 -5.22 -4.09 18.81
CA LEU A 248 -6.69 -4.15 18.76
C LEU A 248 -7.17 -5.54 18.36
N LEU A 249 -6.54 -6.16 17.35
CA LEU A 249 -6.85 -7.53 16.94
C LEU A 249 -6.61 -8.53 18.07
N ALA A 250 -5.48 -8.45 18.78
CA ALA A 250 -5.17 -9.36 19.89
C ALA A 250 -6.22 -9.29 21.02
N VAL A 251 -6.72 -8.08 21.32
CA VAL A 251 -7.82 -7.90 22.29
C VAL A 251 -9.11 -8.57 21.77
N PHE A 252 -9.40 -8.41 20.49
CA PHE A 252 -10.57 -9.00 19.84
C PHE A 252 -10.50 -10.54 19.83
N GLU A 253 -9.35 -11.10 19.45
CA GLU A 253 -9.06 -12.55 19.49
C GLU A 253 -9.27 -13.13 20.88
N HIS A 254 -8.76 -12.45 21.91
CA HIS A 254 -8.92 -12.91 23.27
C HIS A 254 -10.39 -12.94 23.73
N ARG A 255 -11.20 -11.98 23.29
CA ARG A 255 -12.65 -11.99 23.55
C ARG A 255 -13.36 -13.11 22.82
N LEU A 256 -13.00 -13.38 21.55
CA LEU A 256 -13.57 -14.49 20.77
C LEU A 256 -13.24 -15.85 21.38
N ALA A 257 -12.04 -16.03 21.91
CA ALA A 257 -11.60 -17.26 22.56
C ALA A 257 -12.36 -17.54 23.87
N LYS A 258 -12.77 -16.50 24.61
CA LYS A 258 -13.55 -16.63 25.86
C LYS A 258 -15.04 -16.90 25.64
N SER A 259 -15.55 -16.74 24.43
CA SER A 259 -16.98 -16.97 24.14
C SER A 259 -17.32 -18.42 23.79
N ASN A 260 -16.59 -19.38 24.40
CA ASN A 260 -16.83 -20.81 24.33
C ASN A 260 -17.60 -21.29 25.57
#